data_9194fd6e38e77d0681edf68fed288f85
#
_entry.id   9194fd6e38e77d0681edf68fed288f85
#
_cell.length_a   1.000
_cell.length_b   1.000
_cell.length_c   1.000
_cell.angle_alpha   90.00
_cell.angle_beta   90.00
_cell.angle_gamma   90.00
#
_symmetry.space_group_name_H-M   'P 1'
#
loop_
_entity.id
_entity.type
_entity.pdbx_description
1 polymer ?
#
loop_
_entity_poly.entity_id
_entity_poly.type
_entity_poly.pdbx_seq_one_letter_code
_entity_poly.pdbx_strand_id
1 'polypeptide(L)'
;MDWDFPRELARHGPAATDTPVSPAAARAYCQHVAKSRPENFTVASVLLPRPLLPHFYAVYAWCRWADDLADETGPAAANLLAWWRDEVLAMYE
;
A
#
# COMPACT_ATOMS: atom_id res chain seq x y z
N MET A 1 1.02 -7.14 -15.05
CA MET A 1 0.44 -7.41 -13.74
C MET A 1 -0.67 -6.41 -13.48
N ASP A 2 -1.87 -6.88 -13.28
CA ASP A 2 -3.03 -6.01 -13.22
C ASP A 2 -3.26 -5.52 -11.79
N TRP A 3 -3.24 -4.20 -11.63
CA TRP A 3 -3.60 -3.57 -10.37
C TRP A 3 -5.10 -3.26 -10.40
N ASP A 4 -5.85 -3.88 -9.50
CA ASP A 4 -7.29 -3.70 -9.36
C ASP A 4 -7.58 -3.22 -7.93
N PHE A 5 -7.69 -1.92 -7.76
CA PHE A 5 -7.83 -1.35 -6.42
C PHE A 5 -9.13 -1.77 -5.72
N PRO A 6 -10.30 -1.82 -6.38
CA PRO A 6 -11.49 -2.32 -5.70
C PRO A 6 -11.31 -3.71 -5.09
N ARG A 7 -10.60 -4.60 -5.78
CA ARG A 7 -10.30 -5.92 -5.25
C ARG A 7 -9.32 -5.85 -4.07
N GLU A 8 -8.30 -5.00 -4.17
CA GLU A 8 -7.34 -4.81 -3.07
C GLU A 8 -8.03 -4.23 -1.85
N LEU A 9 -8.92 -3.26 -2.05
CA LEU A 9 -9.68 -2.66 -0.96
C LEU A 9 -10.60 -3.69 -0.29
N ALA A 10 -11.23 -4.57 -1.05
CA ALA A 10 -12.06 -5.62 -0.49
C ALA A 10 -11.25 -6.61 0.37
N ARG A 11 -10.01 -6.89 -0.03
CA ARG A 11 -9.14 -7.84 0.67
C ARG A 11 -8.49 -7.27 1.92
N HIS A 12 -8.13 -5.99 1.90
CA HIS A 12 -7.27 -5.39 2.92
C HIS A 12 -7.86 -4.15 3.57
N GLY A 13 -9.02 -3.70 3.13
CA GLY A 13 -9.66 -2.51 3.66
C GLY A 13 -10.41 -2.75 4.97
N PRO A 14 -11.09 -1.72 5.48
CA PRO A 14 -11.74 -1.80 6.80
C PRO A 14 -12.90 -2.80 6.86
N ALA A 15 -13.47 -3.17 5.71
CA ALA A 15 -14.55 -4.16 5.66
C ALA A 15 -14.02 -5.60 5.58
N ALA A 16 -12.71 -5.79 5.45
CA ALA A 16 -12.13 -7.13 5.37
C ALA A 16 -12.19 -7.83 6.72
N THR A 17 -12.37 -9.15 6.67
CA THR A 17 -12.29 -9.97 7.89
C THR A 17 -10.82 -10.19 8.21
N ASP A 18 -10.38 -9.67 9.34
CA ASP A 18 -8.95 -9.61 9.63
C ASP A 18 -8.37 -10.93 10.06
N THR A 19 -7.46 -11.43 9.24
CA THR A 19 -6.44 -12.38 9.68
C THR A 19 -5.15 -11.59 9.87
N PRO A 20 -4.50 -11.69 11.04
CA PRO A 20 -3.23 -10.98 11.23
C PRO A 20 -2.21 -11.35 10.16
N VAL A 21 -1.54 -10.35 9.60
CA VAL A 21 -0.57 -10.53 8.53
C VAL A 21 0.83 -10.52 9.15
N SER A 22 1.65 -11.51 8.81
CA SER A 22 3.04 -11.55 9.29
C SER A 22 3.83 -10.38 8.68
N PRO A 23 4.91 -9.92 9.36
CA PRO A 23 5.78 -8.90 8.78
C PRO A 23 6.35 -9.31 7.42
N ALA A 24 6.67 -10.59 7.22
CA ALA A 24 7.17 -11.07 5.94
C ALA A 24 6.12 -10.96 4.85
N ALA A 25 4.87 -11.32 5.14
CA ALA A 25 3.77 -11.21 4.18
C ALA A 25 3.47 -9.74 3.86
N ALA A 26 3.53 -8.86 4.86
CA ALA A 26 3.34 -7.43 4.66
C ALA A 26 4.41 -6.85 3.73
N ARG A 27 5.68 -7.22 3.95
CA ARG A 27 6.77 -6.77 3.08
C ARG A 27 6.61 -7.27 1.65
N ALA A 28 6.20 -8.53 1.49
CA ALA A 28 5.94 -9.09 0.17
C ALA A 28 4.80 -8.35 -0.54
N TYR A 29 3.77 -7.98 0.19
CA TYR A 29 2.67 -7.20 -0.37
C TYR A 29 3.13 -5.82 -0.84
N CYS A 30 3.93 -5.12 -0.02
CA CYS A 30 4.45 -3.81 -0.40
C CYS A 30 5.30 -3.89 -1.67
N GLN A 31 6.13 -4.93 -1.78
CA GLN A 31 6.92 -5.16 -2.98
C GLN A 31 6.03 -5.42 -4.20
N HIS A 32 4.96 -6.19 -4.03
CA HIS A 32 4.00 -6.47 -5.10
C HIS A 32 3.34 -5.18 -5.58
N VAL A 33 2.92 -4.31 -4.65
CA VAL A 33 2.31 -3.02 -5.01
C VAL A 33 3.29 -2.15 -5.79
N ALA A 34 4.55 -2.06 -5.34
CA ALA A 34 5.57 -1.28 -6.02
C ALA A 34 5.85 -1.80 -7.43
N LYS A 35 5.87 -3.11 -7.61
CA LYS A 35 6.10 -3.74 -8.91
C LYS A 35 4.92 -3.63 -9.86
N SER A 36 3.77 -3.17 -9.39
CA SER A 36 2.63 -2.90 -10.27
C SER A 36 2.90 -1.73 -11.22
N ARG A 37 3.98 -0.95 -10.97
CA ARG A 37 4.44 0.12 -11.86
C ARG A 37 5.90 -0.11 -12.23
N PRO A 38 6.20 -0.47 -13.50
CA PRO A 38 7.57 -0.80 -13.92
C PRO A 38 8.59 0.30 -13.72
N GLU A 39 8.19 1.57 -13.87
CA GLU A 39 9.08 2.71 -13.70
C GLU A 39 9.64 2.79 -12.27
N ASN A 40 8.87 2.42 -11.27
CA ASN A 40 9.34 2.40 -9.88
C ASN A 40 10.40 1.35 -9.66
N PHE A 41 10.25 0.21 -10.33
CA PHE A 41 11.22 -0.88 -10.23
C PHE A 41 12.59 -0.43 -10.77
N THR A 42 12.59 0.31 -11.87
CA THR A 42 13.83 0.85 -12.44
C THR A 42 14.52 1.80 -11.48
N VAL A 43 13.77 2.75 -10.90
CA VAL A 43 14.33 3.70 -9.94
C VAL A 43 14.91 2.97 -8.73
N ALA A 44 14.16 2.03 -8.17
CA ALA A 44 14.58 1.30 -6.98
C ALA A 44 15.84 0.47 -7.24
N SER A 45 15.92 -0.21 -8.39
CA SER A 45 17.04 -1.10 -8.67
C SER A 45 18.32 -0.37 -9.07
N VAL A 46 18.22 0.88 -9.58
CA VAL A 46 19.37 1.64 -10.07
C VAL A 46 19.89 2.63 -9.03
N LEU A 47 18.99 3.30 -8.30
CA LEU A 47 19.35 4.45 -7.47
C LEU A 47 19.42 4.16 -5.99
N LEU A 48 18.83 3.06 -5.50
CA LEU A 48 18.73 2.81 -4.08
C LEU A 48 19.64 1.65 -3.65
N PRO A 49 20.39 1.81 -2.54
CA PRO A 49 21.07 0.69 -1.92
C PRO A 49 20.07 -0.41 -1.52
N ARG A 50 20.48 -1.66 -1.67
CA ARG A 50 19.60 -2.80 -1.38
C ARG A 50 18.94 -2.78 0.00
N PRO A 51 19.65 -2.40 1.08
CA PRO A 51 19.01 -2.35 2.39
C PRO A 51 17.84 -1.38 2.50
N LEU A 52 17.76 -0.38 1.61
CA LEU A 52 16.68 0.60 1.62
C LEU A 52 15.46 0.17 0.78
N LEU A 53 15.59 -0.87 -0.03
CA LEU A 53 14.50 -1.29 -0.91
C LEU A 53 13.20 -1.64 -0.17
N PRO A 54 13.20 -2.40 0.93
CA PRO A 54 11.96 -2.69 1.65
C PRO A 54 11.28 -1.42 2.15
N HIS A 55 12.04 -0.43 2.57
CA HIS A 55 11.49 0.86 3.04
C HIS A 55 10.88 1.64 1.87
N PHE A 56 11.55 1.65 0.73
CA PHE A 56 10.99 2.27 -0.48
C PHE A 56 9.66 1.61 -0.87
N TYR A 57 9.60 0.29 -0.87
CA TYR A 57 8.39 -0.42 -1.22
C TYR A 57 7.24 -0.10 -0.25
N ALA A 58 7.54 -0.02 1.05
CA ALA A 58 6.54 0.29 2.06
C ALA A 58 5.97 1.70 1.87
N VAL A 59 6.83 2.70 1.67
CA VAL A 59 6.40 4.08 1.45
C VAL A 59 5.61 4.19 0.16
N TYR A 60 6.07 3.56 -0.91
CA TYR A 60 5.36 3.59 -2.18
C TYR A 60 3.97 2.94 -2.05
N ALA A 61 3.89 1.80 -1.39
CA ALA A 61 2.61 1.11 -1.22
C ALA A 61 1.62 1.97 -0.44
N TRP A 62 2.10 2.64 0.60
CA TRP A 62 1.26 3.53 1.38
C TRP A 62 0.73 4.68 0.52
N CYS A 63 1.60 5.32 -0.26
CA CYS A 63 1.21 6.43 -1.12
C CYS A 63 0.25 5.97 -2.23
N ARG A 64 0.49 4.81 -2.82
CA ARG A 64 -0.38 4.26 -3.86
C ARG A 64 -1.79 4.01 -3.33
N TRP A 65 -1.88 3.43 -2.13
CA TRP A 65 -3.17 3.22 -1.49
C TRP A 65 -3.87 4.54 -1.18
N ALA A 66 -3.13 5.53 -0.66
CA ALA A 66 -3.71 6.84 -0.37
C ALA A 66 -4.29 7.49 -1.63
N ASP A 67 -3.54 7.46 -2.73
CA ASP A 67 -3.99 8.02 -4.00
C ASP A 67 -5.25 7.32 -4.52
N ASP A 68 -5.26 5.99 -4.49
CA ASP A 68 -6.39 5.21 -4.97
C ASP A 68 -7.63 5.38 -4.08
N LEU A 69 -7.45 5.48 -2.76
CA LEU A 69 -8.55 5.79 -1.85
C LEU A 69 -9.18 7.15 -2.19
N ALA A 70 -8.35 8.14 -2.51
CA ALA A 70 -8.84 9.46 -2.88
C ALA A 70 -9.54 9.46 -4.24
N ASP A 71 -9.01 8.73 -5.22
CA ASP A 71 -9.41 8.88 -6.62
C ASP A 71 -10.44 7.85 -7.06
N GLU A 72 -10.53 6.69 -6.40
CA GLU A 72 -11.32 5.56 -6.93
C GLU A 72 -12.49 5.15 -6.05
N THR A 73 -12.74 5.80 -4.92
CA THR A 73 -13.80 5.38 -4.01
C THR A 73 -15.00 6.31 -3.97
N GLY A 74 -14.99 7.39 -4.77
CA GLY A 74 -16.12 8.29 -4.90
C GLY A 74 -16.53 8.89 -3.56
N PRO A 75 -17.84 8.84 -3.21
CA PRO A 75 -18.33 9.46 -1.97
C PRO A 75 -17.71 8.88 -0.69
N ALA A 76 -17.16 7.68 -0.73
CA ALA A 76 -16.54 7.06 0.44
C ALA A 76 -15.11 7.54 0.69
N ALA A 77 -14.53 8.34 -0.20
CA ALA A 77 -13.11 8.71 -0.13
C ALA A 77 -12.72 9.36 1.20
N ALA A 78 -13.53 10.32 1.67
CA ALA A 78 -13.20 11.02 2.91
C ALA A 78 -13.13 10.08 4.12
N ASN A 79 -14.09 9.18 4.25
CA ASN A 79 -14.13 8.22 5.35
C ASN A 79 -12.99 7.20 5.24
N LEU A 80 -12.69 6.74 4.04
CA LEU A 80 -11.62 5.77 3.82
C LEU A 80 -10.25 6.39 4.04
N LEU A 81 -10.05 7.65 3.65
CA LEU A 81 -8.79 8.35 3.94
C LEU A 81 -8.62 8.59 5.44
N ALA A 82 -9.70 8.87 6.17
CA ALA A 82 -9.63 8.98 7.62
C ALA A 82 -9.22 7.66 8.26
N TRP A 83 -9.78 6.54 7.79
CA TRP A 83 -9.36 5.21 8.23
C TRP A 83 -7.87 4.98 7.94
N TRP A 84 -7.41 5.34 6.75
CA TRP A 84 -6.01 5.16 6.35
C TRP A 84 -5.06 5.96 7.24
N ARG A 85 -5.44 7.21 7.53
CA ARG A 85 -4.68 8.06 8.46
C ARG A 85 -4.60 7.42 9.84
N ASP A 86 -5.71 6.90 10.34
CA ASP A 86 -5.76 6.31 11.67
C ASP A 86 -4.87 5.07 11.77
N GLU A 87 -4.78 4.29 10.69
CA GLU A 87 -3.88 3.14 10.63
C GLU A 87 -2.41 3.57 10.78
N VAL A 88 -2.02 4.68 10.12
CA VAL A 88 -0.67 5.21 10.24
C VAL A 88 -0.41 5.70 11.67
N LEU A 89 -1.35 6.45 12.23
CA LEU A 89 -1.20 6.98 13.58
C LEU A 89 -1.08 5.85 14.61
N ALA A 90 -1.79 4.75 14.42
CA ALA A 90 -1.73 3.60 15.31
C ALA A 90 -0.34 2.98 15.38
N MET A 91 0.49 3.16 14.35
CA MET A 91 1.86 2.63 14.36
C MET A 91 2.75 3.29 15.40
N TYR A 92 2.38 4.47 15.87
CA TYR A 92 3.17 5.24 16.82
C TYR A 92 2.64 5.18 18.27
N GLU A 93 1.64 4.37 18.50
CA GLU A 93 1.05 4.20 19.84
C GLU A 93 1.63 3.03 20.62
#